data_1864e49d41859989871092dcbb659f46
#
_entry.id   1864e49d41859989871092dcbb659f46
#
_cell.length_a   1.000
_cell.length_b   1.000
_cell.length_c   1.000
_cell.angle_alpha   90.00
_cell.angle_beta   90.00
_cell.angle_gamma   90.00
#
_symmetry.space_group_name_H-M   'P 1'
#
loop_
_entity.id
_entity.type
_entity.pdbx_description
1 polymer ?
#
loop_
_entity_poly.entity_id
_entity_poly.type
_entity_poly.pdbx_seq_one_letter_code
_entity_poly.pdbx_strand_id
1 'polypeptide(L)'
;MVELNLKNIYKKYPNSEHYSVEDFNLNIKDKEFIVFVGPSGCGKSTTLRMIAGLEDITEGTASIDGVVVNDVAPKDRDIAMVFQNYALYPHMTVYDNMAFGLKLRKYSKEDINKRVQEAAEILGLKEFLERKPADLSGGQRQRVAMGRAIVRDAKVFLMDEPLSNLDAKLRVSMRAEIAKIHRCIGATTIYVTHDQTEAMTLADRIVIMSATKNPAGTGTIGRVEQIGTPQEVYKNPVNKFVAGFIGSPAMNFINVKLVGSEIVSDGFRLKVPEGALKVLREKGYEGKELIFGIRPEDVNAEPAFLETFPDCVVKATISVSELLGSESHLYCQVGKDEFVAKVDARDYLQTGATVELGFDLNKAHFFDVETEKTIY
;
A
#
# COMPACT_ATOMS: atom_id res chain seq x y z
N MET A 1 12.82 -23.53 -3.58
CA MET A 1 11.84 -22.63 -2.91
C MET A 1 12.61 -21.56 -2.17
N VAL A 2 12.28 -20.30 -2.36
CA VAL A 2 13.00 -19.19 -1.70
C VAL A 2 12.13 -18.65 -0.57
N GLU A 3 12.58 -18.82 0.67
CA GLU A 3 11.93 -18.24 1.84
C GLU A 3 12.77 -17.08 2.36
N LEU A 4 12.17 -15.90 2.50
CA LEU A 4 12.81 -14.75 3.13
C LEU A 4 12.13 -14.48 4.47
N ASN A 5 12.93 -14.46 5.54
CA ASN A 5 12.42 -14.30 6.89
C ASN A 5 13.11 -13.14 7.60
N LEU A 6 12.30 -12.22 8.11
CA LEU A 6 12.72 -11.06 8.90
C LEU A 6 12.17 -11.24 10.31
N LYS A 7 13.05 -11.31 11.32
CA LYS A 7 12.68 -11.53 12.72
C LYS A 7 13.22 -10.42 13.60
N ASN A 8 12.29 -9.72 14.26
CA ASN A 8 12.58 -8.66 15.22
C ASN A 8 13.59 -7.65 14.67
N ILE A 9 13.36 -7.17 13.45
CA ILE A 9 14.27 -6.23 12.80
C ILE A 9 14.07 -4.84 13.39
N TYR A 10 15.16 -4.26 13.87
CA TYR A 10 15.26 -2.89 14.33
C TYR A 10 16.34 -2.14 13.55
N LYS A 11 16.07 -0.87 13.27
CA LYS A 11 17.07 0.05 12.67
C LYS A 11 17.19 1.30 13.51
N LYS A 12 18.41 1.55 13.98
CA LYS A 12 18.81 2.80 14.64
C LYS A 12 20.00 3.39 13.92
N TYR A 13 19.93 4.67 13.55
CA TYR A 13 21.07 5.37 12.96
C TYR A 13 22.03 5.88 14.03
N PRO A 14 23.34 6.00 13.74
CA PRO A 14 24.37 6.36 14.75
C PRO A 14 24.10 7.68 15.48
N ASN A 15 23.48 8.64 14.81
CA ASN A 15 23.17 9.98 15.35
C ASN A 15 21.73 10.10 15.86
N SER A 16 21.00 9.00 16.03
CA SER A 16 19.63 9.00 16.51
C SER A 16 19.55 8.31 17.88
N GLU A 17 18.79 8.89 18.79
CA GLU A 17 18.46 8.24 20.07
C GLU A 17 17.37 7.18 19.92
N HIS A 18 16.60 7.23 18.82
CA HIS A 18 15.43 6.39 18.58
C HIS A 18 15.60 5.50 17.36
N TYR A 19 14.86 4.40 17.35
CA TYR A 19 14.77 3.54 16.19
C TYR A 19 14.00 4.21 15.05
N SER A 20 14.43 4.01 13.81
CA SER A 20 13.72 4.41 12.59
C SER A 20 12.76 3.32 12.11
N VAL A 21 13.03 2.06 12.47
CA VAL A 21 12.16 0.90 12.28
C VAL A 21 12.20 0.08 13.56
N GLU A 22 11.04 -0.31 14.06
CA GLU A 22 10.90 -1.10 15.28
C GLU A 22 10.12 -2.39 15.02
N ASP A 23 10.64 -3.49 15.57
CA ASP A 23 10.01 -4.81 15.64
C ASP A 23 9.38 -5.27 14.33
N PHE A 24 10.13 -5.11 13.22
CA PHE A 24 9.63 -5.53 11.92
C PHE A 24 9.77 -7.05 11.77
N ASN A 25 8.63 -7.72 11.66
CA ASN A 25 8.54 -9.17 11.53
C ASN A 25 7.77 -9.54 10.26
N LEU A 26 8.37 -10.35 9.38
CA LEU A 26 7.74 -10.80 8.14
C LEU A 26 8.36 -12.11 7.65
N ASN A 27 7.53 -13.08 7.34
CA ASN A 27 7.89 -14.27 6.58
C ASN A 27 7.30 -14.16 5.17
N ILE A 28 8.15 -14.29 4.14
CA ILE A 28 7.78 -14.21 2.72
C ILE A 28 7.99 -15.58 2.10
N LYS A 29 6.94 -16.09 1.45
CA LYS A 29 6.97 -17.39 0.75
C LYS A 29 7.62 -17.27 -0.62
N ASP A 30 8.03 -18.43 -1.14
CA ASP A 30 8.54 -18.54 -2.51
C ASP A 30 7.56 -17.96 -3.53
N LYS A 31 8.08 -17.11 -4.43
CA LYS A 31 7.33 -16.45 -5.52
C LYS A 31 6.23 -15.50 -5.07
N GLU A 32 6.18 -15.12 -3.81
CA GLU A 32 5.20 -14.17 -3.29
C GLU A 32 5.54 -12.74 -3.70
N PHE A 33 4.50 -11.95 -4.04
CA PHE A 33 4.60 -10.52 -4.29
C PHE A 33 4.16 -9.75 -3.05
N ILE A 34 5.11 -9.23 -2.31
CA ILE A 34 4.87 -8.43 -1.10
C ILE A 34 4.98 -6.94 -1.42
N VAL A 35 4.02 -6.15 -0.97
CA VAL A 35 4.10 -4.69 -1.09
C VAL A 35 4.18 -4.03 0.27
N PHE A 36 5.22 -3.20 0.48
CA PHE A 36 5.31 -2.30 1.63
C PHE A 36 4.66 -0.98 1.27
N VAL A 37 3.66 -0.56 2.03
CA VAL A 37 2.93 0.69 1.81
C VAL A 37 2.78 1.45 3.13
N GLY A 38 2.74 2.78 3.05
CA GLY A 38 2.62 3.65 4.22
C GLY A 38 3.06 5.08 3.90
N PRO A 39 2.87 6.02 4.83
CA PRO A 39 3.27 7.41 4.66
C PRO A 39 4.78 7.58 4.50
N SER A 40 5.20 8.76 4.06
CA SER A 40 6.63 9.09 3.97
C SER A 40 7.29 9.02 5.35
N GLY A 41 8.51 8.47 5.41
CA GLY A 41 9.27 8.35 6.65
C GLY A 41 8.90 7.16 7.55
N CYS A 42 7.99 6.26 7.14
CA CYS A 42 7.66 5.06 7.94
C CYS A 42 8.65 3.90 7.81
N GLY A 43 9.79 4.08 7.14
CA GLY A 43 10.86 3.08 7.09
C GLY A 43 10.80 2.06 5.96
N LYS A 44 9.90 2.18 4.97
CA LYS A 44 9.77 1.23 3.84
C LYS A 44 11.08 1.01 3.09
N SER A 45 11.64 2.08 2.52
CA SER A 45 12.91 2.01 1.78
C SER A 45 14.09 1.63 2.67
N THR A 46 14.07 2.03 3.95
CA THR A 46 15.08 1.61 4.93
C THR A 46 15.02 0.09 5.12
N THR A 47 13.84 -0.47 5.32
CA THR A 47 13.65 -1.93 5.46
C THR A 47 14.07 -2.66 4.18
N LEU A 48 13.67 -2.15 3.02
CA LEU A 48 14.09 -2.71 1.73
C LEU A 48 15.63 -2.72 1.58
N ARG A 49 16.29 -1.61 1.96
CA ARG A 49 17.77 -1.50 1.92
C ARG A 49 18.46 -2.40 2.92
N MET A 50 17.88 -2.64 4.11
CA MET A 50 18.39 -3.64 5.05
C MET A 50 18.34 -5.06 4.46
N ILE A 51 17.26 -5.43 3.78
CA ILE A 51 17.15 -6.70 3.05
C ILE A 51 18.22 -6.77 1.95
N ALA A 52 18.44 -5.68 1.24
CA ALA A 52 19.46 -5.58 0.19
C ALA A 52 20.91 -5.62 0.72
N GLY A 53 21.12 -5.39 2.02
CA GLY A 53 22.45 -5.21 2.61
C GLY A 53 23.10 -3.87 2.30
N LEU A 54 22.30 -2.88 1.89
CA LEU A 54 22.72 -1.50 1.66
C LEU A 54 22.63 -0.65 2.92
N GLU A 55 21.95 -1.16 3.93
CA GLU A 55 21.84 -0.62 5.28
C GLU A 55 22.04 -1.76 6.28
N ASP A 56 22.76 -1.48 7.37
CA ASP A 56 22.96 -2.45 8.43
C ASP A 56 21.70 -2.62 9.27
N ILE A 57 21.43 -3.85 9.67
CA ILE A 57 20.42 -4.18 10.66
C ILE A 57 21.02 -3.94 12.04
N THR A 58 20.33 -3.14 12.90
CA THR A 58 20.84 -2.86 14.24
C THR A 58 20.58 -4.03 15.19
N GLU A 59 19.37 -4.60 15.15
CA GLU A 59 18.97 -5.77 15.93
C GLU A 59 18.06 -6.66 15.10
N GLY A 60 18.00 -7.95 15.45
CA GLY A 60 17.21 -8.95 14.75
C GLY A 60 17.97 -9.66 13.64
N THR A 61 17.28 -10.50 12.89
CA THR A 61 17.90 -11.35 11.85
C THR A 61 17.10 -11.33 10.57
N ALA A 62 17.80 -11.16 9.44
CA ALA A 62 17.30 -11.42 8.10
C ALA A 62 17.92 -12.71 7.56
N SER A 63 17.08 -13.59 7.01
CA SER A 63 17.56 -14.83 6.38
C SER A 63 16.91 -15.07 5.03
N ILE A 64 17.69 -15.64 4.10
CA ILE A 64 17.24 -16.06 2.77
C ILE A 64 17.57 -17.56 2.66
N ASP A 65 16.58 -18.39 2.37
CA ASP A 65 16.70 -19.86 2.34
C ASP A 65 17.31 -20.44 3.62
N GLY A 66 16.94 -19.89 4.78
CA GLY A 66 17.47 -20.31 6.08
C GLY A 66 18.88 -19.81 6.41
N VAL A 67 19.55 -19.14 5.48
CA VAL A 67 20.88 -18.55 5.70
C VAL A 67 20.74 -17.12 6.19
N VAL A 68 21.30 -16.81 7.37
CA VAL A 68 21.33 -15.44 7.90
C VAL A 68 22.23 -14.58 7.02
N VAL A 69 21.71 -13.42 6.57
CA VAL A 69 22.39 -12.54 5.61
C VAL A 69 22.81 -11.19 6.20
N ASN A 70 22.67 -10.98 7.50
CA ASN A 70 23.00 -9.70 8.12
C ASN A 70 24.38 -9.17 7.70
N ASP A 71 25.40 -10.02 7.78
CA ASP A 71 26.81 -9.70 7.48
C ASP A 71 27.23 -10.07 6.05
N VAL A 72 26.30 -10.52 5.21
CA VAL A 72 26.57 -10.86 3.82
C VAL A 72 26.52 -9.60 2.95
N ALA A 73 27.58 -9.37 2.17
CA ALA A 73 27.66 -8.22 1.29
C ALA A 73 26.53 -8.24 0.22
N PRO A 74 25.99 -7.09 -0.22
CA PRO A 74 24.87 -7.01 -1.18
C PRO A 74 25.05 -7.82 -2.47
N LYS A 75 26.29 -7.88 -2.98
CA LYS A 75 26.63 -8.63 -4.20
C LYS A 75 26.45 -10.15 -4.06
N ASP A 76 26.52 -10.66 -2.83
CA ASP A 76 26.51 -12.09 -2.50
C ASP A 76 25.17 -12.58 -1.93
N ARG A 77 24.16 -11.68 -1.77
CA ARG A 77 22.82 -12.02 -1.23
C ARG A 77 21.86 -12.66 -2.25
N ASP A 78 22.27 -12.84 -3.49
CA ASP A 78 21.42 -13.35 -4.59
C ASP A 78 20.10 -12.57 -4.79
N ILE A 79 20.19 -11.26 -4.68
CA ILE A 79 19.09 -10.31 -4.85
C ILE A 79 19.33 -9.39 -6.06
N ALA A 80 18.26 -8.90 -6.67
CA ALA A 80 18.31 -7.85 -7.67
C ALA A 80 17.47 -6.66 -7.20
N MET A 81 17.94 -5.44 -7.41
CA MET A 81 17.24 -4.23 -6.94
C MET A 81 17.02 -3.24 -8.08
N VAL A 82 15.80 -2.73 -8.15
CA VAL A 82 15.39 -1.62 -9.00
C VAL A 82 15.21 -0.39 -8.12
N PHE A 83 15.95 0.67 -8.40
CA PHE A 83 15.93 1.92 -7.65
C PHE A 83 14.92 2.90 -8.22
N GLN A 84 14.43 3.81 -7.39
CA GLN A 84 13.47 4.87 -7.74
C GLN A 84 13.93 5.74 -8.92
N ASN A 85 15.22 6.04 -9.02
CA ASN A 85 15.81 6.83 -10.11
C ASN A 85 16.34 5.98 -11.27
N TYR A 86 15.93 4.69 -11.34
CA TYR A 86 16.37 3.68 -12.32
C TYR A 86 17.88 3.36 -12.28
N ALA A 87 18.74 4.26 -11.83
CA ALA A 87 20.18 4.13 -11.74
C ALA A 87 20.86 3.57 -13.01
N LEU A 88 20.38 4.01 -14.19
CA LEU A 88 20.96 3.61 -15.49
C LEU A 88 22.30 4.30 -15.74
N TYR A 89 23.23 3.60 -16.36
CA TYR A 89 24.50 4.17 -16.82
C TYR A 89 24.26 4.98 -18.11
N PRO A 90 24.36 6.33 -18.07
CA PRO A 90 23.90 7.17 -19.18
C PRO A 90 24.78 7.06 -20.44
N HIS A 91 26.04 6.64 -20.27
CA HIS A 91 27.00 6.48 -21.37
C HIS A 91 26.92 5.12 -22.08
N MET A 92 26.21 4.16 -21.47
CA MET A 92 26.04 2.80 -22.00
C MET A 92 24.75 2.67 -22.79
N THR A 93 24.73 1.77 -23.78
CA THR A 93 23.51 1.38 -24.48
C THR A 93 22.55 0.62 -23.57
N VAL A 94 21.30 0.37 -23.99
CA VAL A 94 20.36 -0.52 -23.30
C VAL A 94 20.97 -1.90 -23.11
N TYR A 95 21.55 -2.46 -24.19
CA TYR A 95 22.25 -3.75 -24.14
C TYR A 95 23.34 -3.76 -23.08
N ASP A 96 24.23 -2.77 -23.08
CA ASP A 96 25.34 -2.69 -22.13
C ASP A 96 24.88 -2.46 -20.71
N ASN A 97 23.82 -1.68 -20.49
CA ASN A 97 23.20 -1.52 -19.18
C ASN A 97 22.73 -2.87 -18.63
N MET A 98 22.02 -3.67 -19.44
CA MET A 98 21.52 -4.98 -19.03
C MET A 98 22.68 -5.97 -18.84
N ALA A 99 23.65 -5.98 -19.73
CA ALA A 99 24.81 -6.90 -19.71
C ALA A 99 25.82 -6.62 -18.58
N PHE A 100 25.84 -5.41 -18.00
CA PHE A 100 26.90 -4.93 -17.11
C PHE A 100 27.13 -5.86 -15.92
N GLY A 101 26.08 -6.24 -15.21
CA GLY A 101 26.17 -7.13 -14.06
C GLY A 101 26.70 -8.52 -14.38
N LEU A 102 26.36 -9.03 -15.57
CA LEU A 102 26.84 -10.34 -16.06
C LEU A 102 28.32 -10.27 -16.47
N LYS A 103 28.75 -9.15 -17.10
CA LYS A 103 30.15 -8.89 -17.45
C LYS A 103 31.04 -8.88 -16.19
N LEU A 104 30.61 -8.22 -15.12
CA LEU A 104 31.32 -8.19 -13.84
C LEU A 104 31.46 -9.59 -13.21
N ARG A 105 30.48 -10.45 -13.40
CA ARG A 105 30.47 -11.84 -12.93
C ARG A 105 31.21 -12.82 -13.87
N LYS A 106 31.81 -12.28 -14.95
CA LYS A 106 32.62 -13.06 -15.93
C LYS A 106 31.83 -14.16 -16.66
N TYR A 107 30.52 -13.93 -16.93
CA TYR A 107 29.74 -14.80 -17.82
C TYR A 107 30.33 -14.81 -19.22
N SER A 108 30.11 -15.89 -19.99
CA SER A 108 30.53 -15.96 -21.40
C SER A 108 29.75 -14.93 -22.25
N LYS A 109 30.38 -14.48 -23.37
CA LYS A 109 29.68 -13.55 -24.29
C LYS A 109 28.38 -14.14 -24.83
N GLU A 110 28.34 -15.44 -25.06
CA GLU A 110 27.18 -16.17 -25.56
C GLU A 110 26.05 -16.16 -24.53
N ASP A 111 26.35 -16.49 -23.25
CA ASP A 111 25.37 -16.46 -22.18
C ASP A 111 24.83 -15.04 -21.93
N ILE A 112 25.70 -14.02 -21.95
CA ILE A 112 25.29 -12.63 -21.81
C ILE A 112 24.32 -12.25 -22.92
N ASN A 113 24.66 -12.54 -24.17
CA ASN A 113 23.80 -12.22 -25.30
C ASN A 113 22.44 -12.93 -25.19
N LYS A 114 22.45 -14.24 -24.90
CA LYS A 114 21.23 -15.02 -24.71
C LYS A 114 20.31 -14.40 -23.66
N ARG A 115 20.81 -14.18 -22.44
CA ARG A 115 20.04 -13.61 -21.32
C ARG A 115 19.53 -12.21 -21.60
N VAL A 116 20.33 -11.35 -22.26
CA VAL A 116 19.91 -9.99 -22.64
C VAL A 116 18.82 -10.02 -23.68
N GLN A 117 18.91 -10.89 -24.70
CA GLN A 117 17.89 -11.03 -25.74
C GLN A 117 16.57 -11.57 -25.15
N GLU A 118 16.62 -12.59 -24.30
CA GLU A 118 15.44 -13.14 -23.61
C GLU A 118 14.74 -12.07 -22.74
N ALA A 119 15.51 -11.33 -21.94
CA ALA A 119 14.95 -10.26 -21.12
C ALA A 119 14.42 -9.08 -21.98
N ALA A 120 15.11 -8.73 -23.07
CA ALA A 120 14.64 -7.70 -24.00
C ALA A 120 13.34 -8.10 -24.71
N GLU A 121 13.13 -9.38 -24.97
CA GLU A 121 11.88 -9.90 -25.54
C GLU A 121 10.73 -9.76 -24.54
N ILE A 122 10.91 -10.23 -23.30
CA ILE A 122 9.92 -10.13 -22.22
C ILE A 122 9.50 -8.67 -22.00
N LEU A 123 10.45 -7.73 -22.10
CA LEU A 123 10.25 -6.32 -21.79
C LEU A 123 9.88 -5.47 -23.03
N GLY A 124 9.81 -6.05 -24.22
CA GLY A 124 9.57 -5.31 -25.47
C GLY A 124 10.65 -4.26 -25.76
N LEU A 125 11.93 -4.61 -25.49
CA LEU A 125 13.08 -3.72 -25.66
C LEU A 125 14.02 -4.08 -26.82
N LYS A 126 13.71 -5.12 -27.62
CA LYS A 126 14.60 -5.58 -28.71
C LYS A 126 15.03 -4.49 -29.66
N GLU A 127 14.10 -3.62 -30.07
CA GLU A 127 14.36 -2.52 -31.01
C GLU A 127 15.17 -1.36 -30.40
N PHE A 128 15.32 -1.35 -29.08
CA PHE A 128 15.96 -0.27 -28.32
C PHE A 128 17.34 -0.64 -27.80
N LEU A 129 17.83 -1.87 -28.01
CA LEU A 129 19.07 -2.38 -27.43
C LEU A 129 20.29 -1.52 -27.69
N GLU A 130 20.38 -0.90 -28.87
CA GLU A 130 21.50 -0.03 -29.26
C GLU A 130 21.33 1.44 -28.86
N ARG A 131 20.17 1.81 -28.31
CA ARG A 131 19.91 3.18 -27.85
C ARG A 131 20.53 3.46 -26.49
N LYS A 132 20.77 4.73 -26.20
CA LYS A 132 21.19 5.19 -24.86
C LYS A 132 20.00 5.64 -24.03
N PRO A 133 20.11 5.67 -22.69
CA PRO A 133 19.04 6.11 -21.80
C PRO A 133 18.43 7.48 -22.11
N ALA A 134 19.22 8.40 -22.66
CA ALA A 134 18.76 9.73 -23.09
C ALA A 134 17.70 9.67 -24.21
N ASP A 135 17.76 8.64 -25.07
CA ASP A 135 16.88 8.47 -26.24
C ASP A 135 15.61 7.66 -25.90
N LEU A 136 15.35 7.41 -24.60
CA LEU A 136 14.26 6.56 -24.14
C LEU A 136 13.19 7.37 -23.40
N SER A 137 11.93 6.94 -23.52
CA SER A 137 10.84 7.42 -22.66
C SER A 137 11.03 6.96 -21.20
N GLY A 138 10.29 7.58 -20.26
CA GLY A 138 10.31 7.18 -18.85
C GLY A 138 10.03 5.69 -18.65
N GLY A 139 8.97 5.17 -19.28
CA GLY A 139 8.62 3.76 -19.21
C GLY A 139 9.66 2.82 -19.84
N GLN A 140 10.30 3.24 -20.93
CA GLN A 140 11.40 2.47 -21.52
C GLN A 140 12.61 2.43 -20.58
N ARG A 141 13.00 3.56 -19.97
CA ARG A 141 14.07 3.57 -18.95
C ARG A 141 13.78 2.65 -17.78
N GLN A 142 12.55 2.65 -17.31
CA GLN A 142 12.14 1.74 -16.26
C GLN A 142 12.26 0.27 -16.67
N ARG A 143 11.77 -0.10 -17.86
CA ARG A 143 11.93 -1.46 -18.37
C ARG A 143 13.41 -1.87 -18.49
N VAL A 144 14.29 -0.95 -18.88
CA VAL A 144 15.74 -1.22 -18.88
C VAL A 144 16.26 -1.51 -17.47
N ALA A 145 15.82 -0.74 -16.46
CA ALA A 145 16.20 -0.99 -15.07
C ALA A 145 15.70 -2.36 -14.56
N MET A 146 14.48 -2.74 -14.95
CA MET A 146 13.95 -4.09 -14.70
C MET A 146 14.75 -5.16 -15.45
N GLY A 147 15.13 -4.90 -16.70
CA GLY A 147 15.97 -5.81 -17.50
C GLY A 147 17.31 -6.10 -16.84
N ARG A 148 17.96 -5.10 -16.25
CA ARG A 148 19.19 -5.28 -15.45
C ARG A 148 19.01 -6.24 -14.27
N ALA A 149 17.81 -6.23 -13.68
CA ALA A 149 17.49 -7.14 -12.58
C ALA A 149 17.18 -8.55 -13.09
N ILE A 150 16.38 -8.65 -14.18
CA ILE A 150 15.94 -9.92 -14.76
C ILE A 150 17.09 -10.78 -15.29
N VAL A 151 18.00 -10.19 -16.07
CA VAL A 151 19.15 -10.92 -16.66
C VAL A 151 20.01 -11.61 -15.61
N ARG A 152 19.92 -11.16 -14.36
CA ARG A 152 20.71 -11.67 -13.24
C ARG A 152 20.18 -12.99 -12.70
N ASP A 153 18.92 -13.34 -13.00
CA ASP A 153 18.25 -14.55 -12.50
C ASP A 153 18.33 -14.67 -10.97
N ALA A 154 18.08 -13.53 -10.30
CA ALA A 154 18.13 -13.44 -8.85
C ALA A 154 16.90 -14.09 -8.22
N LYS A 155 17.07 -14.71 -7.06
CA LYS A 155 15.97 -15.35 -6.32
C LYS A 155 14.97 -14.35 -5.74
N VAL A 156 15.44 -13.15 -5.37
CA VAL A 156 14.65 -12.09 -4.75
C VAL A 156 14.77 -10.79 -5.54
N PHE A 157 13.63 -10.21 -5.89
CA PHE A 157 13.52 -8.91 -6.55
C PHE A 157 13.09 -7.85 -5.55
N LEU A 158 13.84 -6.76 -5.46
CA LEU A 158 13.54 -5.61 -4.62
C LEU A 158 13.26 -4.40 -5.51
N MET A 159 12.15 -3.72 -5.30
CA MET A 159 11.75 -2.54 -6.08
C MET A 159 11.43 -1.37 -5.15
N ASP A 160 12.26 -0.31 -5.19
CA ASP A 160 12.11 0.90 -4.37
C ASP A 160 11.39 1.98 -5.17
N GLU A 161 10.09 2.15 -4.99
CA GLU A 161 9.20 3.12 -5.66
C GLU A 161 9.40 3.23 -7.20
N PRO A 162 9.38 2.11 -7.94
CA PRO A 162 9.81 2.12 -9.34
C PRO A 162 8.89 2.92 -10.27
N LEU A 163 7.64 3.24 -9.88
CA LEU A 163 6.67 3.97 -10.70
C LEU A 163 6.50 5.44 -10.30
N SER A 164 7.16 5.91 -9.24
CA SER A 164 6.96 7.26 -8.69
C SER A 164 7.26 8.40 -9.67
N ASN A 165 8.20 8.21 -10.59
CA ASN A 165 8.65 9.21 -11.56
C ASN A 165 7.89 9.15 -12.91
N LEU A 166 6.77 8.43 -12.99
CA LEU A 166 5.95 8.29 -14.20
C LEU A 166 4.66 9.09 -14.09
N ASP A 167 4.17 9.56 -15.25
CA ASP A 167 2.83 10.14 -15.34
C ASP A 167 1.72 9.10 -15.07
N ALA A 168 0.51 9.57 -14.73
CA ALA A 168 -0.59 8.71 -14.31
C ALA A 168 -0.97 7.65 -15.36
N LYS A 169 -1.02 8.01 -16.65
CA LYS A 169 -1.39 7.09 -17.74
C LYS A 169 -0.35 5.98 -17.89
N LEU A 170 0.93 6.36 -17.89
CA LEU A 170 2.03 5.41 -18.00
C LEU A 170 2.11 4.50 -16.77
N ARG A 171 1.84 5.04 -15.57
CA ARG A 171 1.81 4.28 -14.33
C ARG A 171 0.79 3.14 -14.37
N VAL A 172 -0.42 3.38 -14.91
CA VAL A 172 -1.45 2.33 -15.07
C VAL A 172 -0.96 1.19 -15.97
N SER A 173 -0.37 1.52 -17.14
CA SER A 173 0.13 0.49 -18.05
C SER A 173 1.32 -0.28 -17.46
N MET A 174 2.22 0.41 -16.75
CA MET A 174 3.40 -0.20 -16.14
C MET A 174 3.07 -1.13 -14.96
N ARG A 175 2.02 -0.83 -14.17
CA ARG A 175 1.53 -1.78 -13.15
C ARG A 175 1.14 -3.11 -13.76
N ALA A 176 0.35 -3.08 -14.84
CA ALA A 176 -0.06 -4.30 -15.55
C ALA A 176 1.16 -5.09 -16.09
N GLU A 177 2.18 -4.38 -16.57
CA GLU A 177 3.41 -5.00 -17.04
C GLU A 177 4.22 -5.62 -15.90
N ILE A 178 4.40 -4.93 -14.77
CA ILE A 178 5.07 -5.49 -13.58
C ILE A 178 4.41 -6.79 -13.13
N ALA A 179 3.07 -6.82 -13.07
CA ALA A 179 2.33 -8.04 -12.72
C ALA A 179 2.57 -9.19 -13.72
N LYS A 180 2.67 -8.90 -15.03
CA LYS A 180 3.01 -9.90 -16.07
C LYS A 180 4.44 -10.41 -15.93
N ILE A 181 5.37 -9.49 -15.72
CA ILE A 181 6.80 -9.80 -15.58
C ILE A 181 7.03 -10.68 -14.34
N HIS A 182 6.46 -10.31 -13.20
CA HIS A 182 6.55 -11.12 -11.98
C HIS A 182 6.06 -12.56 -12.21
N ARG A 183 4.89 -12.75 -12.85
CA ARG A 183 4.36 -14.07 -13.19
C ARG A 183 5.26 -14.86 -14.15
N CYS A 184 5.90 -14.18 -15.10
CA CYS A 184 6.80 -14.78 -16.06
C CYS A 184 8.12 -15.24 -15.43
N ILE A 185 8.68 -14.42 -14.54
CA ILE A 185 9.97 -14.68 -13.86
C ILE A 185 9.79 -15.66 -12.70
N GLY A 186 8.68 -15.57 -11.97
CA GLY A 186 8.38 -16.42 -10.81
C GLY A 186 9.37 -16.23 -9.66
N ALA A 187 9.94 -15.02 -9.48
CA ALA A 187 10.83 -14.69 -8.38
C ALA A 187 10.08 -14.05 -7.21
N THR A 188 10.52 -14.28 -5.99
CA THR A 188 10.00 -13.60 -4.80
C THR A 188 10.24 -12.09 -4.92
N THR A 189 9.20 -11.28 -4.79
CA THR A 189 9.27 -9.84 -5.05
C THR A 189 8.86 -9.03 -3.84
N ILE A 190 9.67 -8.03 -3.48
CA ILE A 190 9.31 -6.99 -2.49
C ILE A 190 9.28 -5.65 -3.20
N TYR A 191 8.14 -5.00 -3.11
CA TYR A 191 7.84 -3.74 -3.78
C TYR A 191 7.50 -2.66 -2.76
N VAL A 192 8.15 -1.53 -2.83
CA VAL A 192 7.87 -0.37 -1.98
C VAL A 192 7.09 0.67 -2.79
N THR A 193 6.02 1.19 -2.22
CA THR A 193 5.25 2.30 -2.80
C THR A 193 4.58 3.15 -1.71
N HIS A 194 4.18 4.36 -2.07
CA HIS A 194 3.25 5.18 -1.33
C HIS A 194 1.86 5.22 -1.99
N ASP A 195 1.69 4.58 -3.16
CA ASP A 195 0.43 4.51 -3.92
C ASP A 195 -0.37 3.27 -3.48
N GLN A 196 -1.54 3.52 -2.89
CA GLN A 196 -2.44 2.46 -2.43
C GLN A 196 -2.96 1.60 -3.58
N THR A 197 -3.19 2.20 -4.76
CA THR A 197 -3.70 1.47 -5.92
C THR A 197 -2.66 0.47 -6.43
N GLU A 198 -1.37 0.84 -6.38
CA GLU A 198 -0.28 -0.09 -6.68
C GLU A 198 -0.28 -1.26 -5.70
N ALA A 199 -0.37 -0.97 -4.40
CA ALA A 199 -0.40 -1.99 -3.36
C ALA A 199 -1.59 -2.95 -3.53
N MET A 200 -2.81 -2.41 -3.70
CA MET A 200 -4.04 -3.19 -3.84
C MET A 200 -4.09 -4.05 -5.12
N THR A 201 -3.37 -3.64 -6.18
CA THR A 201 -3.45 -4.33 -7.49
C THR A 201 -2.31 -5.32 -7.75
N LEU A 202 -1.15 -5.13 -7.11
CA LEU A 202 0.05 -5.94 -7.36
C LEU A 202 0.29 -7.01 -6.30
N ALA A 203 -0.12 -6.76 -5.04
CA ALA A 203 0.29 -7.58 -3.92
C ALA A 203 -0.48 -8.89 -3.79
N ASP A 204 0.22 -9.97 -3.45
CA ASP A 204 -0.37 -11.14 -2.79
C ASP A 204 -0.66 -10.80 -1.31
N ARG A 205 0.29 -10.14 -0.63
CA ARG A 205 0.09 -9.53 0.69
C ARG A 205 0.68 -8.12 0.75
N ILE A 206 0.00 -7.26 1.50
CA ILE A 206 0.40 -5.90 1.79
C ILE A 206 0.93 -5.83 3.23
N VAL A 207 2.04 -5.13 3.41
CA VAL A 207 2.58 -4.74 4.72
C VAL A 207 2.30 -3.25 4.88
N ILE A 208 1.34 -2.91 5.74
CA ILE A 208 0.99 -1.52 6.04
C ILE A 208 1.86 -1.03 7.18
N MET A 209 2.61 0.03 6.92
CA MET A 209 3.52 0.63 7.90
C MET A 209 3.04 2.02 8.30
N SER A 210 3.06 2.30 9.58
CA SER A 210 2.80 3.64 10.14
C SER A 210 4.09 4.40 10.41
N ALA A 211 3.95 5.71 10.60
CA ALA A 211 5.03 6.61 11.02
C ALA A 211 4.56 7.38 12.27
N THR A 212 4.99 6.93 13.43
CA THR A 212 4.69 7.63 14.70
C THR A 212 5.82 8.62 15.00
N LYS A 213 5.49 9.86 15.36
CA LYS A 213 6.51 10.81 15.82
C LYS A 213 7.18 10.26 17.08
N ASN A 214 8.51 10.33 17.11
CA ASN A 214 9.24 9.95 18.32
C ASN A 214 8.93 10.95 19.46
N PRO A 215 9.09 10.54 20.73
CA PRO A 215 8.79 11.41 21.87
C PRO A 215 9.61 12.70 21.91
N ALA A 216 10.81 12.70 21.32
CA ALA A 216 11.68 13.90 21.22
C ALA A 216 11.33 14.83 20.05
N GLY A 217 10.40 14.45 19.16
CA GLY A 217 9.97 15.23 18.01
C GLY A 217 11.01 15.35 16.87
N THR A 218 12.12 14.61 16.96
CA THR A 218 13.26 14.71 16.02
C THR A 218 13.23 13.71 14.89
N GLY A 219 12.14 12.95 14.74
CA GLY A 219 12.00 11.93 13.68
C GLY A 219 10.76 11.08 13.83
N THR A 220 10.66 10.06 13.00
CA THR A 220 9.55 9.11 13.00
C THR A 220 10.06 7.70 13.26
N ILE A 221 9.22 6.91 13.92
CA ILE A 221 9.40 5.48 14.18
C ILE A 221 8.45 4.74 13.27
N GLY A 222 8.99 3.88 12.42
CA GLY A 222 8.22 3.02 11.53
C GLY A 222 7.85 1.71 12.22
N ARG A 223 6.58 1.35 12.13
CA ARG A 223 6.04 0.08 12.65
C ARG A 223 5.13 -0.57 11.65
N VAL A 224 5.04 -1.89 11.72
CA VAL A 224 4.03 -2.65 10.96
C VAL A 224 2.71 -2.60 11.72
N GLU A 225 1.66 -2.11 11.05
CA GLU A 225 0.31 -2.06 11.60
C GLU A 225 -0.48 -3.33 11.26
N GLN A 226 -0.43 -3.72 9.99
CA GLN A 226 -1.14 -4.91 9.50
C GLN A 226 -0.41 -5.56 8.33
N ILE A 227 -0.46 -6.88 8.28
CA ILE A 227 -0.04 -7.69 7.13
C ILE A 227 -1.23 -8.55 6.72
N GLY A 228 -1.62 -8.50 5.45
CA GLY A 228 -2.74 -9.29 4.92
C GLY A 228 -2.88 -9.18 3.42
N THR A 229 -3.76 -9.96 2.84
CA THR A 229 -4.14 -9.79 1.42
C THR A 229 -4.80 -8.42 1.21
N PRO A 230 -4.83 -7.89 -0.02
CA PRO A 230 -5.53 -6.64 -0.33
C PRO A 230 -6.97 -6.63 0.19
N GLN A 231 -7.69 -7.73 0.05
CA GLN A 231 -9.07 -7.85 0.50
C GLN A 231 -9.20 -7.83 2.03
N GLU A 232 -8.29 -8.49 2.76
CA GLU A 232 -8.28 -8.52 4.23
C GLU A 232 -8.01 -7.14 4.82
N VAL A 233 -6.97 -6.44 4.34
CA VAL A 233 -6.62 -5.12 4.87
C VAL A 233 -7.69 -4.07 4.58
N TYR A 234 -8.44 -4.21 3.48
CA TYR A 234 -9.54 -3.32 3.11
C TYR A 234 -10.81 -3.59 3.92
N LYS A 235 -11.20 -4.88 4.08
CA LYS A 235 -12.45 -5.27 4.74
C LYS A 235 -12.33 -5.39 6.24
N ASN A 236 -11.16 -5.78 6.74
CA ASN A 236 -10.93 -6.08 8.15
C ASN A 236 -9.71 -5.30 8.67
N PRO A 237 -9.74 -3.96 8.67
CA PRO A 237 -8.65 -3.16 9.21
C PRO A 237 -8.53 -3.40 10.72
N VAL A 238 -7.30 -3.60 11.22
CA VAL A 238 -7.06 -3.88 12.64
C VAL A 238 -7.19 -2.65 13.54
N ASN A 239 -7.11 -1.45 12.95
CA ASN A 239 -7.22 -0.19 13.66
C ASN A 239 -7.68 0.94 12.72
N LYS A 240 -7.99 2.10 13.30
CA LYS A 240 -8.40 3.31 12.61
C LYS A 240 -7.37 3.81 11.60
N PHE A 241 -6.06 3.68 11.91
CA PHE A 241 -5.01 4.09 10.98
C PHE A 241 -5.10 3.29 9.68
N VAL A 242 -5.16 1.96 9.74
CA VAL A 242 -5.28 1.10 8.54
C VAL A 242 -6.56 1.40 7.78
N ALA A 243 -7.69 1.55 8.50
CA ALA A 243 -8.99 1.86 7.91
C ALA A 243 -8.99 3.18 7.12
N GLY A 244 -8.36 4.21 7.68
CA GLY A 244 -8.23 5.52 7.04
C GLY A 244 -7.13 5.62 6.00
N PHE A 245 -6.10 4.78 6.11
CA PHE A 245 -5.01 4.76 5.14
C PHE A 245 -5.39 4.03 3.85
N ILE A 246 -6.14 2.93 3.92
CA ILE A 246 -6.55 2.14 2.75
C ILE A 246 -7.95 2.54 2.28
N GLY A 247 -8.03 3.02 1.04
CA GLY A 247 -9.25 3.49 0.38
C GLY A 247 -9.10 4.91 -0.15
N SER A 248 -9.80 5.21 -1.27
CA SER A 248 -9.82 6.56 -1.87
C SER A 248 -11.24 6.83 -2.39
N PRO A 249 -11.97 7.77 -1.74
CA PRO A 249 -11.59 8.53 -0.54
C PRO A 249 -11.37 7.65 0.70
N ALA A 250 -10.75 8.24 1.75
CA ALA A 250 -10.54 7.56 3.03
C ALA A 250 -11.87 7.21 3.73
N MET A 251 -11.85 6.24 4.64
CA MET A 251 -12.98 5.92 5.50
C MET A 251 -13.41 7.15 6.32
N ASN A 252 -14.71 7.39 6.41
CA ASN A 252 -15.28 8.40 7.30
C ASN A 252 -15.19 7.93 8.75
N PHE A 253 -14.83 8.83 9.67
CA PHE A 253 -14.80 8.55 11.10
C PHE A 253 -15.62 9.58 11.86
N ILE A 254 -16.61 9.12 12.62
CA ILE A 254 -17.51 9.95 13.40
C ILE A 254 -17.52 9.45 14.84
N ASN A 255 -17.35 10.36 15.80
CA ASN A 255 -17.47 10.02 17.22
C ASN A 255 -18.95 9.86 17.57
N VAL A 256 -19.30 8.71 18.10
CA VAL A 256 -20.68 8.36 18.45
C VAL A 256 -20.76 7.74 19.84
N LYS A 257 -21.94 7.73 20.43
CA LYS A 257 -22.23 7.03 21.67
C LYS A 257 -23.20 5.89 21.44
N LEU A 258 -22.91 4.70 21.96
CA LEU A 258 -23.86 3.59 21.92
C LEU A 258 -24.92 3.77 23.00
N VAL A 259 -26.20 3.89 22.61
CA VAL A 259 -27.33 4.07 23.53
C VAL A 259 -28.43 3.08 23.14
N GLY A 260 -28.59 2.04 23.93
CA GLY A 260 -29.52 0.95 23.60
C GLY A 260 -29.10 0.20 22.35
N SER A 261 -29.90 0.26 21.30
CA SER A 261 -29.59 -0.37 20.00
C SER A 261 -29.12 0.64 18.94
N GLU A 262 -28.84 1.88 19.34
CA GLU A 262 -28.52 2.96 18.41
C GLU A 262 -27.14 3.56 18.70
N ILE A 263 -26.45 3.99 17.64
CA ILE A 263 -25.35 4.94 17.72
C ILE A 263 -25.90 6.35 17.56
N VAL A 264 -25.44 7.25 18.39
CA VAL A 264 -25.92 8.63 18.48
C VAL A 264 -24.76 9.59 18.36
N SER A 265 -24.85 10.54 17.42
CA SER A 265 -24.01 11.74 17.32
C SER A 265 -24.84 13.01 17.55
N ASP A 266 -24.21 14.19 17.40
CA ASP A 266 -24.91 15.49 17.48
C ASP A 266 -25.99 15.63 16.39
N GLY A 267 -25.80 14.99 15.23
CA GLY A 267 -26.65 15.22 14.05
C GLY A 267 -27.53 14.04 13.64
N PHE A 268 -27.30 12.82 14.15
CA PHE A 268 -28.06 11.66 13.72
C PHE A 268 -28.16 10.57 14.79
N ARG A 269 -29.12 9.66 14.57
CA ARG A 269 -29.29 8.39 15.27
C ARG A 269 -29.43 7.29 14.24
N LEU A 270 -28.67 6.20 14.39
CA LEU A 270 -28.68 5.08 13.47
C LEU A 270 -28.78 3.77 14.26
N LYS A 271 -29.62 2.86 13.81
CA LYS A 271 -29.86 1.57 14.46
C LYS A 271 -28.76 0.57 14.07
N VAL A 272 -27.99 0.14 15.06
CA VAL A 272 -26.89 -0.80 14.87
C VAL A 272 -27.42 -2.20 14.53
N PRO A 273 -26.87 -2.89 13.51
CA PRO A 273 -27.22 -4.28 13.21
C PRO A 273 -26.98 -5.22 14.40
N GLU A 274 -27.84 -6.22 14.59
CA GLU A 274 -27.81 -7.10 15.76
C GLU A 274 -26.45 -7.79 15.97
N GLY A 275 -25.78 -8.19 14.88
CA GLY A 275 -24.45 -8.81 14.94
C GLY A 275 -23.39 -7.91 15.57
N ALA A 276 -23.32 -6.64 15.11
CA ALA A 276 -22.41 -5.64 15.66
C ALA A 276 -22.79 -5.26 17.08
N LEU A 277 -24.10 -5.05 17.34
CA LEU A 277 -24.61 -4.69 18.66
C LEU A 277 -24.26 -5.71 19.72
N LYS A 278 -24.39 -7.01 19.40
CA LYS A 278 -23.99 -8.11 20.29
C LYS A 278 -22.52 -8.00 20.68
N VAL A 279 -21.63 -7.83 19.71
CA VAL A 279 -20.18 -7.73 19.97
C VAL A 279 -19.85 -6.48 20.80
N LEU A 280 -20.47 -5.34 20.48
CA LEU A 280 -20.26 -4.09 21.21
C LEU A 280 -20.68 -4.21 22.69
N ARG A 281 -21.82 -4.88 22.96
CA ARG A 281 -22.30 -5.12 24.33
C ARG A 281 -21.42 -6.12 25.08
N GLU A 282 -21.04 -7.23 24.45
CA GLU A 282 -20.13 -8.23 25.04
C GLU A 282 -18.79 -7.62 25.46
N LYS A 283 -18.29 -6.65 24.66
CA LYS A 283 -17.06 -5.90 24.96
C LYS A 283 -17.27 -4.71 25.91
N GLY A 284 -18.50 -4.47 26.39
CA GLY A 284 -18.81 -3.46 27.41
C GLY A 284 -18.85 -2.02 26.93
N TYR A 285 -19.25 -1.77 25.67
CA TYR A 285 -19.36 -0.43 25.08
C TYR A 285 -20.74 0.21 25.26
N GLU A 286 -21.71 -0.45 25.87
CA GLU A 286 -23.02 0.14 26.17
C GLU A 286 -22.85 1.44 26.97
N GLY A 287 -23.43 2.55 26.49
CA GLY A 287 -23.32 3.87 27.09
C GLY A 287 -21.97 4.57 26.93
N LYS A 288 -21.01 3.98 26.23
CA LYS A 288 -19.67 4.56 25.98
C LYS A 288 -19.56 5.23 24.62
N GLU A 289 -18.57 6.10 24.51
CA GLU A 289 -18.15 6.67 23.24
C GLU A 289 -17.30 5.67 22.44
N LEU A 290 -17.45 5.68 21.12
CA LEU A 290 -16.69 4.91 20.15
C LEU A 290 -16.58 5.68 18.83
N ILE A 291 -15.67 5.27 17.97
CA ILE A 291 -15.51 5.84 16.64
C ILE A 291 -16.25 4.92 15.68
N PHE A 292 -17.26 5.48 15.03
CA PHE A 292 -17.97 4.87 13.91
C PHE A 292 -17.23 5.12 12.63
N GLY A 293 -16.88 4.06 11.90
CA GLY A 293 -16.22 4.10 10.60
C GLY A 293 -17.13 3.59 9.50
N ILE A 294 -17.24 4.34 8.41
CA ILE A 294 -18.00 3.93 7.21
C ILE A 294 -17.26 4.39 5.96
N ARG A 295 -17.17 3.52 4.95
CA ARG A 295 -16.52 3.90 3.71
C ARG A 295 -17.43 4.79 2.86
N PRO A 296 -16.88 5.74 2.08
CA PRO A 296 -17.65 6.63 1.24
C PRO A 296 -18.58 5.93 0.24
N GLU A 297 -18.16 4.77 -0.29
CA GLU A 297 -18.98 3.95 -1.20
C GLU A 297 -20.09 3.13 -0.53
N ASP A 298 -20.10 3.08 0.80
CA ASP A 298 -21.14 2.44 1.60
C ASP A 298 -22.16 3.44 2.13
N VAL A 299 -22.07 4.70 1.67
CA VAL A 299 -23.07 5.76 1.86
C VAL A 299 -23.87 5.91 0.57
N ASN A 300 -25.16 5.59 0.61
CA ASN A 300 -26.01 5.45 -0.56
C ASN A 300 -26.98 6.62 -0.71
N ALA A 301 -27.16 7.13 -1.94
CA ALA A 301 -28.17 8.11 -2.31
C ALA A 301 -29.36 7.48 -3.06
N GLU A 302 -29.30 6.18 -3.39
CA GLU A 302 -30.33 5.52 -4.19
C GLU A 302 -31.67 5.41 -3.46
N PRO A 303 -32.81 5.86 -4.06
CA PRO A 303 -34.11 5.82 -3.43
C PRO A 303 -34.51 4.43 -2.94
N ALA A 304 -34.24 3.40 -3.71
CA ALA A 304 -34.54 2.01 -3.34
C ALA A 304 -33.85 1.57 -2.03
N PHE A 305 -32.60 2.02 -1.80
CA PHE A 305 -31.90 1.77 -0.55
C PHE A 305 -32.53 2.54 0.62
N LEU A 306 -32.82 3.83 0.42
CA LEU A 306 -33.42 4.70 1.44
C LEU A 306 -34.78 4.21 1.89
N GLU A 307 -35.62 3.75 0.96
CA GLU A 307 -36.94 3.18 1.26
C GLU A 307 -36.84 1.83 2.00
N THR A 308 -35.84 1.01 1.67
CA THR A 308 -35.65 -0.31 2.28
C THR A 308 -35.09 -0.22 3.70
N PHE A 309 -34.22 0.77 3.96
CA PHE A 309 -33.50 0.92 5.24
C PHE A 309 -33.71 2.31 5.87
N PRO A 310 -34.96 2.68 6.23
CA PRO A 310 -35.25 4.01 6.74
C PRO A 310 -34.56 4.33 8.07
N ASP A 311 -34.25 3.32 8.90
CA ASP A 311 -33.53 3.45 10.17
C ASP A 311 -32.02 3.79 10.00
N CYS A 312 -31.52 3.80 8.76
CA CYS A 312 -30.12 4.08 8.41
C CYS A 312 -29.96 5.39 7.63
N VAL A 313 -31.04 6.20 7.50
CA VAL A 313 -31.05 7.42 6.69
C VAL A 313 -30.74 8.64 7.53
N VAL A 314 -29.89 9.51 6.99
CA VAL A 314 -29.48 10.78 7.58
C VAL A 314 -29.74 11.92 6.59
N LYS A 315 -30.25 13.04 7.09
CA LYS A 315 -30.35 14.29 6.32
C LYS A 315 -29.08 15.11 6.50
N ALA A 316 -28.38 15.37 5.42
CA ALA A 316 -27.15 16.13 5.43
C ALA A 316 -27.18 17.30 4.45
N THR A 317 -26.39 18.32 4.69
CA THR A 317 -26.21 19.45 3.77
C THR A 317 -24.89 19.26 3.02
N ILE A 318 -24.91 19.41 1.71
CA ILE A 318 -23.72 19.29 0.87
C ILE A 318 -22.88 20.56 1.00
N SER A 319 -21.68 20.45 1.54
CA SER A 319 -20.71 21.55 1.62
C SER A 319 -19.88 21.71 0.34
N VAL A 320 -19.49 20.59 -0.29
CA VAL A 320 -18.76 20.55 -1.58
C VAL A 320 -19.24 19.35 -2.38
N SER A 321 -19.28 19.49 -3.70
CA SER A 321 -19.61 18.41 -4.62
C SER A 321 -18.57 18.36 -5.74
N GLU A 322 -17.90 17.21 -5.89
CA GLU A 322 -16.88 16.96 -6.90
C GLU A 322 -17.40 15.93 -7.91
N LEU A 323 -17.60 16.35 -9.16
CA LEU A 323 -17.99 15.46 -10.25
C LEU A 323 -16.73 14.91 -10.95
N LEU A 324 -16.46 13.62 -10.80
CA LEU A 324 -15.28 12.94 -11.34
C LEU A 324 -15.56 12.08 -12.59
N GLY A 325 -16.62 12.42 -13.32
CA GLY A 325 -17.02 11.74 -14.55
C GLY A 325 -18.04 10.64 -14.31
N SER A 326 -17.66 9.46 -13.89
CA SER A 326 -18.58 8.34 -13.60
C SER A 326 -19.12 8.33 -12.18
N GLU A 327 -18.50 9.07 -11.28
CA GLU A 327 -18.85 9.15 -9.85
C GLU A 327 -18.78 10.58 -9.36
N SER A 328 -19.47 10.86 -8.26
CA SER A 328 -19.42 12.14 -7.54
C SER A 328 -19.03 11.90 -6.10
N HIS A 329 -18.17 12.78 -5.56
CA HIS A 329 -17.87 12.83 -4.14
C HIS A 329 -18.67 13.99 -3.54
N LEU A 330 -19.58 13.67 -2.63
CA LEU A 330 -20.38 14.62 -1.88
C LEU A 330 -19.78 14.78 -0.49
N TYR A 331 -19.22 15.94 -0.18
CA TYR A 331 -18.80 16.31 1.16
C TYR A 331 -20.01 16.85 1.90
N CYS A 332 -20.46 16.11 2.89
CA CYS A 332 -21.72 16.34 3.58
C CYS A 332 -21.48 16.71 5.03
N GLN A 333 -22.31 17.62 5.54
CA GLN A 333 -22.32 18.05 6.94
C GLN A 333 -23.64 17.67 7.60
N VAL A 334 -23.54 17.10 8.82
CA VAL A 334 -24.68 16.78 9.66
C VAL A 334 -24.34 17.15 11.12
N GLY A 335 -25.04 18.16 11.67
CA GLY A 335 -24.63 18.74 12.95
C GLY A 335 -23.20 19.29 12.90
N LYS A 336 -22.31 18.74 13.72
CA LYS A 336 -20.88 19.09 13.73
C LYS A 336 -20.00 18.11 12.93
N ASP A 337 -20.60 17.01 12.48
CA ASP A 337 -19.88 15.94 11.81
C ASP A 337 -19.83 16.16 10.30
N GLU A 338 -18.69 15.83 9.70
CA GLU A 338 -18.49 15.85 8.26
C GLU A 338 -18.20 14.44 7.77
N PHE A 339 -18.73 14.09 6.59
CA PHE A 339 -18.44 12.83 5.94
C PHE A 339 -18.49 12.96 4.42
N VAL A 340 -17.85 12.05 3.71
CA VAL A 340 -17.86 11.97 2.26
C VAL A 340 -18.73 10.81 1.83
N ALA A 341 -19.66 11.05 0.91
CA ALA A 341 -20.38 10.01 0.20
C ALA A 341 -19.85 9.91 -1.23
N LYS A 342 -19.59 8.68 -1.69
CA LYS A 342 -19.21 8.39 -3.06
C LYS A 342 -20.41 7.79 -3.77
N VAL A 343 -21.03 8.58 -4.67
CA VAL A 343 -22.27 8.25 -5.35
C VAL A 343 -22.08 8.19 -6.88
N ASP A 344 -23.04 7.62 -7.60
CA ASP A 344 -23.05 7.65 -9.07
C ASP A 344 -23.14 9.11 -9.57
N ALA A 345 -22.52 9.41 -10.72
CA ALA A 345 -22.57 10.76 -11.31
C ALA A 345 -23.98 11.25 -11.62
N ARG A 346 -24.96 10.33 -11.79
CA ARG A 346 -26.38 10.67 -11.98
C ARG A 346 -27.00 11.29 -10.74
N ASP A 347 -26.46 10.99 -9.56
CA ASP A 347 -26.92 11.49 -8.26
C ASP A 347 -26.15 12.76 -7.85
N TYR A 348 -25.57 13.46 -8.83
CA TYR A 348 -24.89 14.72 -8.61
C TYR A 348 -25.83 15.76 -8.07
N LEU A 349 -25.46 16.35 -6.94
CA LEU A 349 -26.21 17.40 -6.26
C LEU A 349 -25.34 18.64 -6.06
N GLN A 350 -25.95 19.82 -6.14
CA GLN A 350 -25.23 21.08 -5.99
C GLN A 350 -24.89 21.37 -4.53
N THR A 351 -23.81 22.09 -4.33
CA THR A 351 -23.43 22.67 -3.04
C THR A 351 -24.57 23.46 -2.41
N GLY A 352 -24.80 23.28 -1.13
CA GLY A 352 -25.90 23.89 -0.36
C GLY A 352 -27.23 23.11 -0.39
N ALA A 353 -27.35 22.08 -1.22
CA ALA A 353 -28.51 21.22 -1.22
C ALA A 353 -28.59 20.35 0.04
N THR A 354 -29.80 20.07 0.51
CA THR A 354 -30.04 19.06 1.54
C THR A 354 -30.37 17.74 0.87
N VAL A 355 -29.74 16.68 1.30
CA VAL A 355 -29.89 15.33 0.74
C VAL A 355 -30.14 14.30 1.85
N GLU A 356 -30.94 13.29 1.54
CA GLU A 356 -31.07 12.08 2.36
C GLU A 356 -30.05 11.05 1.88
N LEU A 357 -29.23 10.53 2.82
CA LEU A 357 -28.19 9.55 2.56
C LEU A 357 -28.34 8.39 3.53
N GLY A 358 -28.29 7.17 3.00
CA GLY A 358 -28.39 5.95 3.78
C GLY A 358 -27.03 5.32 4.03
N PHE A 359 -26.71 4.97 5.27
CA PHE A 359 -25.49 4.29 5.66
C PHE A 359 -25.70 2.77 5.66
N ASP A 360 -24.93 2.01 4.87
CA ASP A 360 -24.92 0.54 4.95
C ASP A 360 -24.21 0.07 6.22
N LEU A 361 -24.94 0.04 7.32
CA LEU A 361 -24.39 -0.30 8.63
C LEU A 361 -23.91 -1.76 8.76
N ASN A 362 -24.24 -2.64 7.81
CA ASN A 362 -23.67 -3.99 7.77
C ASN A 362 -22.19 -3.98 7.37
N LYS A 363 -21.71 -2.87 6.79
CA LYS A 363 -20.31 -2.65 6.41
C LYS A 363 -19.60 -1.64 7.32
N ALA A 364 -20.27 -1.20 8.37
CA ALA A 364 -19.71 -0.30 9.34
C ALA A 364 -18.64 -0.95 10.18
N HIS A 365 -17.66 -0.15 10.60
CA HIS A 365 -16.62 -0.51 11.54
C HIS A 365 -16.76 0.31 12.82
N PHE A 366 -16.36 -0.28 13.94
CA PHE A 366 -16.33 0.41 15.22
C PHE A 366 -14.95 0.30 15.83
N PHE A 367 -14.42 1.45 16.29
CA PHE A 367 -13.10 1.52 16.87
C PHE A 367 -13.18 2.09 18.29
N ASP A 368 -12.30 1.60 19.14
CA ASP A 368 -12.13 2.12 20.49
C ASP A 368 -11.51 3.53 20.46
N VAL A 369 -12.02 4.45 21.26
CA VAL A 369 -11.57 5.87 21.22
C VAL A 369 -10.14 6.03 21.72
N GLU A 370 -9.69 5.25 22.70
CA GLU A 370 -8.38 5.40 23.34
C GLU A 370 -7.30 4.64 22.57
N THR A 371 -7.58 3.40 22.19
CA THR A 371 -6.60 2.50 21.56
C THR A 371 -6.63 2.57 20.05
N GLU A 372 -7.68 3.17 19.46
CA GLU A 372 -8.01 3.18 18.04
C GLU A 372 -8.09 1.79 17.39
N LYS A 373 -8.13 0.72 18.17
CA LYS A 373 -8.27 -0.65 17.69
C LYS A 373 -9.68 -0.96 17.24
N THR A 374 -9.82 -1.81 16.24
CA THR A 374 -11.11 -2.28 15.76
C THR A 374 -11.80 -3.12 16.84
N ILE A 375 -13.04 -2.75 17.13
CA ILE A 375 -13.93 -3.49 18.03
C ILE A 375 -14.73 -4.50 17.20
N TYR A 376 -15.25 -4.03 16.04
CA TYR A 376 -16.07 -4.80 15.11
C TYR A 376 -15.84 -4.28 13.68
#